data_d83eb3fb0c4e35b5455bfc2d4c132865
#
_entry.id   d83eb3fb0c4e35b5455bfc2d4c132865
#
_cell.length_a   1.000
_cell.length_b   1.000
_cell.length_c   1.000
_cell.angle_alpha   90.00
_cell.angle_beta   90.00
_cell.angle_gamma   90.00
#
_symmetry.space_group_name_H-M   'P 1'
#
loop_
_entity.id
_entity.type
_entity.pdbx_description
1 polymer ?
#
loop_
_entity_poly.entity_id
_entity_poly.type
_entity_poly.pdbx_seq_one_letter_code
_entity_poly.pdbx_strand_id
1 'polypeptide(L)'
;MKLRAAGLLDLGRIEELHRAAENHPNEAAPPAARLWSLLSSTLSALLPLSQETLIYVAEDRGKVVGFIQASGKPLGLDLPRAKVLQVLNLQVVESSESEDIAAALVDHLSNQALQRGAHRLFVRLPDRDPLITVFRRRGFRQYATEQILFAESPRKGITPAPEGARQVKRGDGRRLYQLYRKVTPEHVSQLEAPTYREWRALHGEWTGRLAARGSNKEEIVVDQIELVGWVKAERGGSAQPHTLSFLALPEQPLPDELADLGLGLLHGAESPVWSSLRHYDSHMIDALRGRGFSVLLTQLLLVKELAIQVPAAEKGLVPSFG
;
A
#
# COMPACT_ATOMS: atom_id res chain seq x y z
N MET A 1 -29.07 -10.95 -8.17
CA MET A 1 -27.95 -10.03 -7.95
C MET A 1 -27.24 -9.75 -9.29
N LYS A 2 -26.90 -8.48 -9.59
CA LYS A 2 -26.21 -8.04 -10.80
C LYS A 2 -24.89 -7.33 -10.39
N LEU A 3 -23.77 -7.65 -11.06
CA LEU A 3 -22.48 -6.99 -10.87
C LEU A 3 -22.22 -6.05 -12.07
N ARG A 4 -21.85 -4.81 -11.80
CA ARG A 4 -21.57 -3.81 -12.84
C ARG A 4 -20.58 -2.76 -12.35
N ALA A 5 -20.00 -2.01 -13.26
CA ALA A 5 -19.23 -0.82 -12.92
C ALA A 5 -20.13 0.20 -12.19
N ALA A 6 -19.56 0.90 -11.23
CA ALA A 6 -20.25 1.98 -10.55
C ALA A 6 -20.47 3.17 -11.49
N GLY A 7 -21.67 3.77 -11.41
CA GLY A 7 -22.00 5.02 -12.08
C GLY A 7 -22.06 6.19 -11.11
N LEU A 8 -22.23 7.40 -11.63
CA LEU A 8 -22.31 8.61 -10.80
C LEU A 8 -23.46 8.56 -9.77
N LEU A 9 -24.57 7.91 -10.12
CA LEU A 9 -25.74 7.76 -9.24
C LEU A 9 -25.48 6.82 -8.05
N ASP A 10 -24.47 5.96 -8.14
CA ASP A 10 -24.11 5.01 -7.06
C ASP A 10 -23.26 5.67 -5.97
N LEU A 11 -22.62 6.81 -6.24
CA LEU A 11 -21.64 7.42 -5.34
C LEU A 11 -22.22 7.72 -3.96
N GLY A 12 -23.45 8.24 -3.91
CA GLY A 12 -24.12 8.49 -2.62
C GLY A 12 -24.31 7.22 -1.79
N ARG A 13 -24.70 6.11 -2.44
CA ARG A 13 -24.89 4.83 -1.76
C ARG A 13 -23.56 4.18 -1.37
N ILE A 14 -22.53 4.30 -2.19
CA ILE A 14 -21.16 3.86 -1.87
C ILE A 14 -20.64 4.60 -0.63
N GLU A 15 -20.85 5.92 -0.57
CA GLU A 15 -20.46 6.73 0.59
C GLU A 15 -21.24 6.33 1.86
N GLU A 16 -22.53 6.05 1.75
CA GLU A 16 -23.32 5.54 2.87
C GLU A 16 -22.79 4.19 3.39
N LEU A 17 -22.49 3.24 2.49
CA LEU A 17 -21.94 1.94 2.86
C LEU A 17 -20.56 2.08 3.53
N HIS A 18 -19.72 2.95 3.00
CA HIS A 18 -18.41 3.22 3.57
C HIS A 18 -18.54 3.84 4.98
N ARG A 19 -19.40 4.83 5.13
CA ARG A 19 -19.67 5.50 6.41
C ARG A 19 -20.34 4.57 7.43
N ALA A 20 -21.23 3.67 6.99
CA ALA A 20 -21.84 2.67 7.87
C ALA A 20 -20.81 1.70 8.44
N ALA A 21 -19.85 1.27 7.62
CA ALA A 21 -18.72 0.44 8.07
C ALA A 21 -17.80 1.17 9.06
N GLU A 22 -17.65 2.48 8.92
CA GLU A 22 -16.89 3.32 9.87
C GLU A 22 -17.63 3.54 11.20
N ASN A 23 -18.95 3.61 11.16
CA ASN A 23 -19.81 3.94 12.30
C ASN A 23 -20.33 2.71 13.08
N HIS A 24 -19.96 1.49 12.72
CA HIS A 24 -20.17 0.36 13.62
C HIS A 24 -19.16 0.44 14.78
N PRO A 25 -19.54 1.10 15.89
CA PRO A 25 -18.75 1.02 17.09
C PRO A 25 -19.06 -0.37 17.68
N ASN A 26 -18.25 -1.35 17.39
CA ASN A 26 -17.96 -2.29 18.45
C ASN A 26 -17.43 -1.42 19.58
N GLU A 27 -18.25 -1.21 20.63
CA GLU A 27 -17.87 -0.40 21.81
C GLU A 27 -16.59 -0.91 22.48
N ALA A 28 -16.09 -2.07 22.07
CA ALA A 28 -14.80 -2.67 22.39
C ALA A 28 -13.73 -2.49 21.29
N ALA A 29 -14.01 -1.78 20.17
CA ALA A 29 -12.97 -1.59 19.16
C ALA A 29 -11.92 -0.61 19.70
N PRO A 30 -10.65 -1.05 19.79
CA PRO A 30 -9.58 -0.19 20.27
C PRO A 30 -9.46 1.06 19.40
N PRO A 31 -8.82 2.15 19.88
CA PRO A 31 -8.55 3.36 19.08
C PRO A 31 -8.01 3.08 17.68
N ALA A 32 -7.36 1.91 17.51
CA ALA A 32 -6.88 1.36 16.25
C ALA A 32 -7.95 1.26 15.15
N ALA A 33 -9.18 0.89 15.45
CA ALA A 33 -10.23 0.77 14.42
C ALA A 33 -10.72 2.14 13.93
N ARG A 34 -10.71 3.15 14.80
CA ARG A 34 -11.01 4.55 14.44
C ARG A 34 -9.91 5.14 13.56
N LEU A 35 -8.66 4.76 13.83
CA LEU A 35 -7.51 5.17 13.05
C LEU A 35 -7.43 4.44 11.70
N TRP A 36 -7.98 3.23 11.60
CA TRP A 36 -8.07 2.50 10.32
C TRP A 36 -9.02 3.20 9.34
N SER A 37 -10.12 3.77 9.81
CA SER A 37 -11.01 4.57 8.97
C SER A 37 -10.32 5.82 8.44
N LEU A 38 -9.51 6.47 9.27
CA LEU A 38 -8.67 7.60 8.84
C LEU A 38 -7.57 7.17 7.85
N LEU A 39 -6.95 5.99 8.05
CA LEU A 39 -5.96 5.43 7.12
C LEU A 39 -6.59 5.08 5.77
N SER A 40 -7.76 4.46 5.76
CA SER A 40 -8.45 4.11 4.52
C SER A 40 -8.98 5.35 3.80
N SER A 41 -9.50 6.35 4.52
CA SER A 41 -9.98 7.61 3.96
C SER A 41 -8.82 8.50 3.47
N THR A 42 -7.69 8.55 4.17
CA THR A 42 -6.50 9.27 3.70
C THR A 42 -5.81 8.58 2.53
N LEU A 43 -5.80 7.25 2.47
CA LEU A 43 -5.33 6.51 1.29
C LEU A 43 -6.22 6.76 0.06
N SER A 44 -7.55 6.88 0.24
CA SER A 44 -8.46 7.20 -0.87
C SER A 44 -8.42 8.69 -1.26
N ALA A 45 -8.20 9.62 -0.32
CA ALA A 45 -8.05 11.04 -0.61
C ALA A 45 -6.71 11.39 -1.27
N LEU A 46 -5.69 10.52 -1.12
CA LEU A 46 -4.36 10.68 -1.73
C LEU A 46 -4.26 10.05 -3.13
N LEU A 47 -5.36 9.59 -3.73
CA LEU A 47 -5.36 9.07 -5.10
C LEU A 47 -5.09 10.22 -6.08
N PRO A 48 -3.89 10.36 -6.64
CA PRO A 48 -3.67 11.34 -7.71
C PRO A 48 -4.54 10.98 -8.91
N LEU A 49 -5.05 11.99 -9.61
CA LEU A 49 -5.86 11.86 -10.84
C LEU A 49 -5.20 11.00 -11.95
N SER A 50 -3.93 10.63 -11.77
CA SER A 50 -3.15 9.78 -12.67
C SER A 50 -3.27 8.27 -12.38
N GLN A 51 -4.11 7.84 -11.42
CA GLN A 51 -4.31 6.42 -11.09
C GLN A 51 -5.53 5.87 -11.81
N GLU A 52 -5.39 4.63 -12.29
CA GLU A 52 -6.53 3.87 -12.79
C GLU A 52 -7.33 3.37 -11.57
N THR A 53 -8.58 3.81 -11.44
CA THR A 53 -9.48 3.39 -10.36
C THR A 53 -10.63 2.58 -10.96
N LEU A 54 -10.86 1.41 -10.38
CA LEU A 54 -11.94 0.50 -10.72
C LEU A 54 -12.90 0.41 -9.54
N ILE A 55 -14.18 0.69 -9.78
CA ILE A 55 -15.22 0.54 -8.76
C ILE A 55 -16.35 -0.30 -9.37
N TYR A 56 -16.68 -1.39 -8.70
CA TYR A 56 -17.79 -2.26 -9.08
C TYR A 56 -18.78 -2.38 -7.92
N VAL A 57 -20.06 -2.45 -8.27
CA VAL A 57 -21.17 -2.59 -7.32
C VAL A 57 -21.91 -3.90 -7.53
N ALA A 58 -22.40 -4.46 -6.44
CA ALA A 58 -23.39 -5.52 -6.43
C ALA A 58 -24.76 -4.87 -6.22
N GLU A 59 -25.67 -5.11 -7.18
CA GLU A 59 -27.04 -4.61 -7.15
C GLU A 59 -28.01 -5.77 -6.98
N ASP A 60 -28.87 -5.67 -5.99
CA ASP A 60 -29.98 -6.59 -5.80
C ASP A 60 -31.30 -5.81 -5.71
N ARG A 61 -32.29 -6.22 -6.55
CA ARG A 61 -33.62 -5.60 -6.63
C ARG A 61 -33.56 -4.07 -6.80
N GLY A 62 -32.60 -3.58 -7.62
CA GLY A 62 -32.41 -2.15 -7.89
C GLY A 62 -31.71 -1.37 -6.78
N LYS A 63 -31.19 -2.02 -5.73
CA LYS A 63 -30.42 -1.39 -4.66
C LYS A 63 -28.99 -1.87 -4.65
N VAL A 64 -28.03 -0.97 -4.46
CA VAL A 64 -26.64 -1.34 -4.25
C VAL A 64 -26.48 -1.94 -2.84
N VAL A 65 -26.07 -3.20 -2.79
CA VAL A 65 -25.89 -4.00 -1.56
C VAL A 65 -24.42 -4.22 -1.20
N GLY A 66 -23.48 -3.82 -2.07
CA GLY A 66 -22.06 -3.88 -1.79
C GLY A 66 -21.25 -3.26 -2.91
N PHE A 67 -19.98 -2.95 -2.62
CA PHE A 67 -19.05 -2.47 -3.62
C PHE A 67 -17.62 -2.95 -3.34
N ILE A 68 -16.81 -2.98 -4.38
CA ILE A 68 -15.36 -3.19 -4.31
C ILE A 68 -14.66 -2.10 -5.11
N GLN A 69 -13.57 -1.59 -4.54
CA GLN A 69 -12.72 -0.56 -5.15
C GLN A 69 -11.29 -1.06 -5.24
N ALA A 70 -10.68 -0.87 -6.41
CA ALA A 70 -9.26 -1.12 -6.60
C ALA A 70 -8.63 0.03 -7.38
N SER A 71 -7.34 0.25 -7.16
CA SER A 71 -6.58 1.29 -7.85
C SER A 71 -5.18 0.80 -8.19
N GLY A 72 -4.59 1.37 -9.25
CA GLY A 72 -3.22 1.08 -9.64
C GLY A 72 -2.62 2.18 -10.50
N LYS A 73 -1.29 2.25 -10.50
CA LYS A 73 -0.55 3.22 -11.30
C LYS A 73 -0.11 2.60 -12.63
N PRO A 74 -0.33 3.27 -13.77
CA PRO A 74 0.26 2.89 -15.04
C PRO A 74 1.79 2.89 -14.97
N LEU A 75 2.43 1.97 -15.68
CA LEU A 75 3.89 1.87 -15.70
C LEU A 75 4.57 2.94 -16.59
N GLY A 76 3.80 3.76 -17.30
CA GLY A 76 4.28 4.82 -18.18
C GLY A 76 3.38 5.00 -19.41
N LEU A 77 3.74 5.92 -20.29
CA LEU A 77 2.94 6.27 -21.47
C LEU A 77 2.77 5.11 -22.47
N ASP A 78 3.78 4.25 -22.58
CA ASP A 78 3.79 3.04 -23.41
C ASP A 78 3.00 1.87 -22.80
N LEU A 79 2.70 1.92 -21.50
CA LEU A 79 1.86 0.98 -20.78
C LEU A 79 0.82 1.74 -19.95
N PRO A 80 -0.24 2.26 -20.60
CA PRO A 80 -1.18 3.19 -19.97
C PRO A 80 -2.07 2.54 -18.90
N ARG A 81 -2.12 1.20 -18.84
CA ARG A 81 -2.91 0.47 -17.85
C ARG A 81 -2.04 -0.04 -16.71
N ALA A 82 -2.59 -0.03 -15.53
CA ALA A 82 -1.93 -0.59 -14.36
C ALA A 82 -1.79 -2.11 -14.49
N LYS A 83 -0.56 -2.60 -14.30
CA LYS A 83 -0.27 -4.05 -14.27
C LYS A 83 -0.46 -4.67 -12.89
N VAL A 84 -0.52 -3.81 -11.89
CA VAL A 84 -0.71 -4.15 -10.48
C VAL A 84 -1.81 -3.27 -9.92
N LEU A 85 -2.81 -3.89 -9.31
CA LEU A 85 -3.91 -3.19 -8.66
C LEU A 85 -3.92 -3.51 -7.17
N GLN A 86 -4.18 -2.48 -6.36
CA GLN A 86 -4.41 -2.59 -4.92
C GLN A 86 -5.91 -2.51 -4.67
N VAL A 87 -6.48 -3.52 -4.04
CA VAL A 87 -7.85 -3.44 -3.50
C VAL A 87 -7.81 -2.48 -2.31
N LEU A 88 -8.63 -1.45 -2.37
CA LEU A 88 -8.69 -0.39 -1.36
C LEU A 88 -9.87 -0.58 -0.42
N ASN A 89 -11.02 -0.96 -0.96
CA ASN A 89 -12.25 -1.12 -0.21
C ASN A 89 -13.05 -2.33 -0.72
N LEU A 90 -13.66 -3.04 0.19
CA LEU A 90 -14.71 -4.03 -0.07
C LEU A 90 -15.71 -3.92 1.07
N GLN A 91 -16.93 -3.46 0.74
CA GLN A 91 -18.01 -3.30 1.72
C GLN A 91 -19.28 -3.96 1.21
N VAL A 92 -19.99 -4.63 2.09
CA VAL A 92 -21.23 -5.32 1.80
C VAL A 92 -22.21 -5.05 2.95
N VAL A 93 -23.48 -4.87 2.62
CA VAL A 93 -24.54 -4.78 3.64
C VAL A 93 -24.57 -6.07 4.46
N GLU A 94 -24.64 -5.95 5.77
CA GLU A 94 -24.76 -7.12 6.65
C GLU A 94 -26.05 -7.91 6.35
N SER A 95 -25.87 -9.15 5.96
CA SER A 95 -26.95 -10.09 5.67
C SER A 95 -26.41 -11.52 5.73
N SER A 96 -27.27 -12.51 5.67
CA SER A 96 -26.87 -13.93 5.55
C SER A 96 -26.11 -14.22 4.27
N GLU A 97 -26.20 -13.38 3.24
CA GLU A 97 -25.54 -13.54 1.93
C GLU A 97 -24.31 -12.65 1.77
N SER A 98 -23.88 -11.93 2.82
CA SER A 98 -22.77 -10.94 2.71
C SER A 98 -21.47 -11.57 2.27
N GLU A 99 -21.13 -12.80 2.69
CA GLU A 99 -19.91 -13.52 2.26
C GLU A 99 -19.98 -13.85 0.77
N ASP A 100 -21.14 -14.29 0.26
CA ASP A 100 -21.32 -14.63 -1.15
C ASP A 100 -21.25 -13.39 -2.04
N ILE A 101 -21.84 -12.27 -1.59
CA ILE A 101 -21.78 -10.99 -2.29
C ILE A 101 -20.33 -10.49 -2.36
N ALA A 102 -19.60 -10.54 -1.24
CA ALA A 102 -18.20 -10.16 -1.19
C ALA A 102 -17.35 -11.04 -2.13
N ALA A 103 -17.56 -12.35 -2.11
CA ALA A 103 -16.88 -13.30 -2.98
C ALA A 103 -17.14 -13.01 -4.46
N ALA A 104 -18.40 -12.74 -4.83
CA ALA A 104 -18.78 -12.41 -6.21
C ALA A 104 -18.14 -11.09 -6.68
N LEU A 105 -18.05 -10.08 -5.81
CA LEU A 105 -17.34 -8.81 -6.10
C LEU A 105 -15.85 -9.03 -6.32
N VAL A 106 -15.18 -9.86 -5.51
CA VAL A 106 -13.75 -10.21 -5.66
C VAL A 106 -13.50 -10.95 -6.97
N ASP A 107 -14.37 -11.91 -7.33
CA ASP A 107 -14.27 -12.65 -8.60
C ASP A 107 -14.50 -11.71 -9.78
N HIS A 108 -15.50 -10.84 -9.72
CA HIS A 108 -15.78 -9.86 -10.76
C HIS A 108 -14.60 -8.91 -10.98
N LEU A 109 -14.04 -8.33 -9.89
CA LEU A 109 -12.84 -7.49 -9.96
C LEU A 109 -11.67 -8.26 -10.58
N SER A 110 -11.42 -9.52 -10.16
CA SER A 110 -10.33 -10.34 -10.69
C SER A 110 -10.44 -10.53 -12.19
N ASN A 111 -11.64 -10.84 -12.69
CA ASN A 111 -11.91 -11.02 -14.12
C ASN A 111 -11.73 -9.72 -14.90
N GLN A 112 -12.25 -8.62 -14.39
CA GLN A 112 -12.12 -7.30 -15.01
C GLN A 112 -10.67 -6.80 -15.03
N ALA A 113 -9.91 -7.05 -13.96
CA ALA A 113 -8.50 -6.73 -13.88
C ALA A 113 -7.69 -7.53 -14.91
N LEU A 114 -7.96 -8.83 -15.04
CA LEU A 114 -7.33 -9.69 -16.04
C LEU A 114 -7.61 -9.22 -17.48
N GLN A 115 -8.87 -8.90 -17.80
CA GLN A 115 -9.25 -8.37 -19.12
C GLN A 115 -8.54 -7.05 -19.45
N ARG A 116 -8.20 -6.25 -18.42
CA ARG A 116 -7.43 -5.01 -18.56
C ARG A 116 -5.92 -5.25 -18.62
N GLY A 117 -5.49 -6.50 -18.49
CA GLY A 117 -4.09 -6.91 -18.53
C GLY A 117 -3.34 -6.66 -17.24
N ALA A 118 -4.03 -6.56 -16.11
CA ALA A 118 -3.39 -6.62 -14.80
C ALA A 118 -2.90 -8.05 -14.52
N HIS A 119 -1.75 -8.13 -13.87
CA HIS A 119 -1.10 -9.42 -13.57
C HIS A 119 -1.26 -9.80 -12.11
N ARG A 120 -1.47 -8.82 -11.25
CA ARG A 120 -1.52 -9.01 -9.78
C ARG A 120 -2.55 -8.10 -9.14
N LEU A 121 -3.27 -8.67 -8.17
CA LEU A 121 -4.13 -7.95 -7.25
C LEU A 121 -3.55 -8.07 -5.85
N PHE A 122 -3.37 -6.97 -5.17
CA PHE A 122 -2.96 -6.91 -3.77
C PHE A 122 -4.12 -6.44 -2.89
N VAL A 123 -4.16 -6.94 -1.66
CA VAL A 123 -5.04 -6.42 -0.61
C VAL A 123 -4.30 -6.43 0.72
N ARG A 124 -4.60 -5.44 1.56
CA ARG A 124 -4.14 -5.33 2.95
C ARG A 124 -5.36 -5.41 3.84
N LEU A 125 -5.32 -6.32 4.80
CA LEU A 125 -6.43 -6.54 5.73
C LEU A 125 -5.88 -6.63 7.15
N PRO A 126 -6.58 -6.07 8.16
CA PRO A 126 -6.29 -6.37 9.55
C PRO A 126 -6.20 -7.88 9.78
N ASP A 127 -5.32 -8.33 10.67
CA ASP A 127 -5.06 -9.74 10.92
C ASP A 127 -6.28 -10.55 11.43
N ARG A 128 -7.32 -9.84 11.89
CA ARG A 128 -8.59 -10.43 12.37
C ARG A 128 -9.79 -10.09 11.48
N ASP A 129 -9.56 -9.56 10.29
CA ASP A 129 -10.64 -9.19 9.37
C ASP A 129 -11.33 -10.45 8.81
N PRO A 130 -12.67 -10.58 8.91
CA PRO A 130 -13.41 -11.70 8.37
C PRO A 130 -13.25 -11.86 6.84
N LEU A 131 -12.99 -10.79 6.12
CA LEU A 131 -12.76 -10.81 4.67
C LEU A 131 -11.50 -11.61 4.27
N ILE A 132 -10.58 -11.87 5.21
CA ILE A 132 -9.40 -12.72 4.94
C ILE A 132 -9.83 -14.07 4.38
N THR A 133 -10.88 -14.67 4.94
CA THR A 133 -11.40 -15.97 4.49
C THR A 133 -11.96 -15.88 3.08
N VAL A 134 -12.70 -14.80 2.77
CA VAL A 134 -13.25 -14.55 1.43
C VAL A 134 -12.11 -14.45 0.41
N PHE A 135 -11.11 -13.61 0.66
CA PHE A 135 -9.99 -13.44 -0.26
C PHE A 135 -9.19 -14.75 -0.43
N ARG A 136 -8.90 -15.48 0.65
CA ARG A 136 -8.18 -16.77 0.57
C ARG A 136 -8.95 -17.79 -0.28
N ARG A 137 -10.25 -17.94 -0.11
CA ARG A 137 -11.09 -18.83 -0.92
C ARG A 137 -11.13 -18.41 -2.40
N ARG A 138 -10.82 -17.16 -2.73
CA ARG A 138 -10.74 -16.63 -4.09
C ARG A 138 -9.31 -16.59 -4.65
N GLY A 139 -8.40 -17.37 -4.05
CA GLY A 139 -7.06 -17.60 -4.57
C GLY A 139 -6.02 -16.53 -4.17
N PHE A 140 -6.34 -15.68 -3.22
CA PHE A 140 -5.32 -14.80 -2.62
C PHE A 140 -4.50 -15.59 -1.61
N ARG A 141 -3.17 -15.41 -1.67
CA ARG A 141 -2.22 -16.00 -0.71
C ARG A 141 -1.52 -14.88 0.07
N GLN A 142 -1.26 -15.14 1.34
CA GLN A 142 -0.46 -14.23 2.15
C GLN A 142 1.00 -14.30 1.70
N TYR A 143 1.63 -13.14 1.54
CA TYR A 143 3.04 -13.04 1.18
C TYR A 143 3.89 -12.26 2.19
N ALA A 144 3.26 -11.41 3.01
CA ALA A 144 3.93 -10.67 4.07
C ALA A 144 2.93 -10.29 5.17
N THR A 145 3.49 -9.79 6.27
CA THR A 145 2.76 -9.15 7.38
C THR A 145 3.37 -7.77 7.61
N GLU A 146 2.54 -6.80 7.90
CA GLU A 146 2.93 -5.42 8.15
C GLU A 146 2.42 -4.97 9.51
N GLN A 147 3.23 -4.22 10.24
CA GLN A 147 2.85 -3.57 11.49
C GLN A 147 2.73 -2.08 11.27
N ILE A 148 1.60 -1.52 11.66
CA ILE A 148 1.40 -0.09 11.78
C ILE A 148 1.83 0.31 13.18
N LEU A 149 2.93 1.05 13.27
CA LEU A 149 3.44 1.59 14.51
C LEU A 149 2.96 3.03 14.68
N PHE A 150 2.71 3.40 15.92
CA PHE A 150 2.14 4.68 16.30
C PHE A 150 2.80 5.20 17.56
N ALA A 151 3.10 6.48 17.59
CA ALA A 151 3.50 7.21 18.79
C ALA A 151 2.77 8.55 18.84
N GLU A 152 2.11 8.84 19.96
CA GLU A 152 1.47 10.13 20.18
C GLU A 152 2.51 11.23 20.40
N SER A 153 3.56 10.93 21.14
CA SER A 153 4.68 11.81 21.43
C SER A 153 5.99 11.03 21.41
N PRO A 154 6.55 10.77 20.21
CA PRO A 154 7.77 9.98 20.10
C PRO A 154 8.96 10.69 20.76
N ARG A 155 9.82 9.90 21.41
CA ARG A 155 11.06 10.39 22.00
C ARG A 155 12.18 10.36 20.97
N LYS A 156 12.72 11.51 20.64
CA LYS A 156 13.95 11.55 19.84
C LYS A 156 15.12 11.08 20.71
N GLY A 157 15.89 10.11 20.21
CA GLY A 157 17.15 9.71 20.82
C GLY A 157 18.26 10.77 20.66
N ILE A 158 19.41 10.47 21.23
CA ILE A 158 20.59 11.37 21.20
C ILE A 158 21.57 10.92 20.10
N THR A 159 21.20 9.93 19.31
CA THR A 159 22.08 9.38 18.27
C THR A 159 22.42 10.44 17.22
N PRO A 160 23.69 10.63 16.89
CA PRO A 160 24.08 11.56 15.84
C PRO A 160 23.52 11.10 14.49
N ALA A 161 23.42 12.05 13.55
CA ALA A 161 23.08 11.68 12.17
C ALA A 161 24.14 10.71 11.61
N PRO A 162 23.74 9.65 10.89
CA PRO A 162 24.66 8.69 10.33
C PRO A 162 25.66 9.36 9.37
N GLU A 163 26.90 8.87 9.35
CA GLU A 163 27.89 9.33 8.40
C GLU A 163 27.41 9.10 6.96
N GLY A 164 27.57 10.11 6.10
CA GLY A 164 27.07 10.06 4.73
C GLY A 164 25.60 10.43 4.58
N ALA A 165 24.91 10.88 5.63
CA ALA A 165 23.54 11.34 5.52
C ALA A 165 23.44 12.59 4.62
N ARG A 166 22.58 12.52 3.61
CA ARG A 166 22.31 13.63 2.68
C ARG A 166 20.91 13.56 2.08
N GLN A 167 20.44 14.67 1.58
CA GLN A 167 19.17 14.70 0.85
C GLN A 167 19.21 13.82 -0.40
N VAL A 168 18.06 13.22 -0.75
CA VAL A 168 17.87 12.43 -1.97
C VAL A 168 18.10 13.32 -3.20
N LYS A 169 18.84 12.81 -4.17
CA LYS A 169 19.11 13.45 -5.46
C LYS A 169 18.34 12.74 -6.58
N ARG A 170 18.13 13.46 -7.67
CA ARG A 170 17.39 12.96 -8.85
C ARG A 170 17.95 11.63 -9.42
N GLY A 171 19.26 11.38 -9.27
CA GLY A 171 19.93 10.17 -9.74
C GLY A 171 19.83 8.95 -8.81
N ASP A 172 19.37 9.12 -7.58
CA ASP A 172 19.41 8.06 -6.56
C ASP A 172 18.38 6.92 -6.79
N GLY A 173 17.41 7.11 -7.66
CA GLY A 173 16.30 6.17 -7.84
C GLY A 173 16.73 4.71 -8.09
N ARG A 174 17.76 4.46 -8.93
CA ARG A 174 18.28 3.10 -9.17
C ARG A 174 19.01 2.55 -7.94
N ARG A 175 19.77 3.38 -7.22
CA ARG A 175 20.48 2.99 -5.99
C ARG A 175 19.49 2.69 -4.86
N LEU A 176 18.40 3.45 -4.75
CA LEU A 176 17.30 3.20 -3.83
C LEU A 176 16.58 1.88 -4.15
N TYR A 177 16.38 1.56 -5.43
CA TYR A 177 15.85 0.26 -5.83
C TYR A 177 16.80 -0.90 -5.47
N GLN A 178 18.11 -0.68 -5.60
CA GLN A 178 19.09 -1.67 -5.15
C GLN A 178 19.04 -1.87 -3.63
N LEU A 179 18.94 -0.78 -2.85
CA LEU A 179 18.73 -0.87 -1.40
C LEU A 179 17.44 -1.61 -1.07
N TYR A 180 16.31 -1.25 -1.71
CA TYR A 180 15.04 -1.96 -1.56
C TYR A 180 15.21 -3.47 -1.80
N ARG A 181 15.91 -3.86 -2.87
CA ARG A 181 16.17 -5.27 -3.20
C ARG A 181 17.04 -5.99 -2.15
N LYS A 182 17.90 -5.28 -1.44
CA LYS A 182 18.76 -5.84 -0.39
C LYS A 182 18.00 -6.05 0.93
N VAL A 183 17.17 -5.09 1.31
CA VAL A 183 16.44 -5.14 2.59
C VAL A 183 15.12 -5.91 2.50
N THR A 184 14.61 -6.12 1.29
CA THR A 184 13.34 -6.82 1.06
C THR A 184 13.59 -8.27 0.66
N PRO A 185 12.99 -9.26 1.32
CA PRO A 185 13.11 -10.67 0.91
C PRO A 185 12.78 -10.87 -0.56
N GLU A 186 13.53 -11.75 -1.22
CA GLU A 186 13.41 -11.94 -2.67
C GLU A 186 11.99 -12.26 -3.13
N HIS A 187 11.29 -13.17 -2.43
CA HIS A 187 9.93 -13.54 -2.77
C HIS A 187 8.95 -12.36 -2.67
N VAL A 188 9.19 -11.40 -1.74
CA VAL A 188 8.37 -10.19 -1.61
C VAL A 188 8.68 -9.22 -2.75
N SER A 189 9.96 -8.95 -2.99
CA SER A 189 10.39 -8.01 -4.04
C SER A 189 9.99 -8.47 -5.44
N GLN A 190 10.00 -9.79 -5.70
CA GLN A 190 9.51 -10.38 -6.96
C GLN A 190 8.00 -10.21 -7.15
N LEU A 191 7.23 -10.23 -6.06
CA LEU A 191 5.79 -10.02 -6.10
C LEU A 191 5.43 -8.53 -6.21
N GLU A 192 6.05 -7.67 -5.41
CA GLU A 192 5.69 -6.27 -5.34
C GLU A 192 6.25 -5.47 -6.52
N ALA A 193 7.56 -5.61 -6.78
CA ALA A 193 8.27 -4.80 -7.76
C ALA A 193 9.50 -5.51 -8.35
N PRO A 194 9.30 -6.54 -9.22
CA PRO A 194 10.41 -7.30 -9.82
C PRO A 194 11.35 -6.44 -10.66
N THR A 195 10.89 -5.31 -11.18
CA THR A 195 11.67 -4.40 -12.01
C THR A 195 11.75 -3.00 -11.42
N TYR A 196 12.82 -2.28 -11.72
CA TYR A 196 12.95 -0.86 -11.35
C TYR A 196 11.77 -0.01 -11.84
N ARG A 197 11.20 -0.35 -13.00
CA ARG A 197 10.06 0.38 -13.57
C ARG A 197 8.80 0.21 -12.71
N GLU A 198 8.50 -1.02 -12.26
CA GLU A 198 7.37 -1.30 -11.37
C GLU A 198 7.59 -0.65 -10.00
N TRP A 199 8.79 -0.81 -9.44
CA TRP A 199 9.16 -0.17 -8.20
C TRP A 199 8.98 1.34 -8.25
N ARG A 200 9.45 1.98 -9.32
CA ARG A 200 9.28 3.41 -9.54
C ARG A 200 7.80 3.81 -9.69
N ALA A 201 6.95 2.98 -10.32
CA ALA A 201 5.52 3.25 -10.41
C ALA A 201 4.82 3.20 -9.06
N LEU A 202 5.21 2.25 -8.20
CA LEU A 202 4.66 2.11 -6.84
C LEU A 202 5.16 3.24 -5.90
N HIS A 203 6.42 3.61 -6.03
CA HIS A 203 7.08 4.59 -5.17
C HIS A 203 7.35 5.94 -5.88
N GLY A 204 6.78 6.15 -7.03
CA GLY A 204 7.14 7.08 -8.11
C GLY A 204 7.12 8.57 -7.83
N GLU A 205 6.95 8.99 -6.59
CA GLU A 205 7.25 10.38 -6.19
C GLU A 205 8.69 10.59 -5.73
N TRP A 206 9.52 9.54 -5.72
CA TRP A 206 10.90 9.55 -5.25
C TRP A 206 11.89 10.26 -6.17
N THR A 207 11.52 10.57 -7.38
CA THR A 207 12.48 11.10 -8.35
C THR A 207 12.15 12.51 -8.80
N GLY A 208 12.17 13.46 -7.87
CA GLY A 208 12.51 14.82 -8.23
C GLY A 208 11.48 15.60 -9.00
N ARG A 209 10.35 15.83 -8.42
CA ARG A 209 9.96 17.23 -8.34
C ARG A 209 10.81 17.81 -7.21
N LEU A 210 11.66 18.77 -7.56
CA LEU A 210 12.25 19.69 -6.61
C LEU A 210 11.25 19.88 -5.49
N ALA A 211 11.67 19.61 -4.24
CA ALA A 211 10.85 19.96 -3.09
C ALA A 211 10.44 21.41 -3.31
N ALA A 212 9.23 21.61 -3.80
CA ALA A 212 8.70 22.96 -3.94
C ALA A 212 8.83 23.53 -2.53
N ARG A 213 9.39 24.73 -2.38
CA ARG A 213 9.44 25.43 -1.11
C ARG A 213 8.04 25.37 -0.51
N GLY A 214 7.86 24.53 0.55
CA GLY A 214 6.56 24.19 1.13
C GLY A 214 6.13 22.73 0.95
N SER A 215 6.96 21.85 0.41
CA SER A 215 6.69 20.40 0.43
C SER A 215 6.69 19.92 1.89
N ASN A 216 5.60 19.23 2.28
CA ASN A 216 5.51 18.59 3.60
C ASN A 216 6.36 17.30 3.69
N LYS A 217 7.24 17.06 2.70
CA LYS A 217 8.02 15.82 2.55
C LYS A 217 9.51 16.14 2.56
N GLU A 218 10.24 15.42 3.39
CA GLU A 218 11.71 15.43 3.42
C GLU A 218 12.23 14.00 3.28
N GLU A 219 13.27 13.82 2.47
CA GLU A 219 13.85 12.51 2.18
C GLU A 219 15.38 12.57 2.31
N ILE A 220 15.94 11.68 3.12
CA ILE A 220 17.37 11.56 3.36
C ILE A 220 17.84 10.14 3.04
N VAL A 221 18.99 10.02 2.40
CA VAL A 221 19.72 8.77 2.22
C VAL A 221 21.01 8.78 3.02
N VAL A 222 21.43 7.61 3.44
CA VAL A 222 22.77 7.37 3.99
C VAL A 222 23.62 6.76 2.88
N ASP A 223 24.54 7.57 2.38
CA ASP A 223 25.38 7.28 1.21
C ASP A 223 26.83 7.03 1.65
N GLN A 224 27.20 5.77 1.64
CA GLN A 224 28.57 5.32 1.85
C GLN A 224 29.17 4.89 0.49
N ILE A 225 29.78 3.72 0.38
CA ILE A 225 30.16 3.13 -0.92
C ILE A 225 28.90 2.87 -1.75
N GLU A 226 27.82 2.49 -1.09
CA GLU A 226 26.47 2.32 -1.62
C GLU A 226 25.44 2.92 -0.67
N LEU A 227 24.16 2.99 -1.09
CA LEU A 227 23.10 3.40 -0.15
C LEU A 227 22.86 2.29 0.85
N VAL A 228 22.99 2.61 2.14
CA VAL A 228 22.76 1.69 3.26
C VAL A 228 21.49 1.99 4.01
N GLY A 229 20.98 3.21 3.90
CA GLY A 229 19.77 3.65 4.58
C GLY A 229 19.01 4.72 3.80
N TRP A 230 17.72 4.81 4.07
CA TRP A 230 16.84 5.86 3.61
C TRP A 230 15.72 6.09 4.60
N VAL A 231 15.37 7.34 4.80
CA VAL A 231 14.23 7.78 5.59
C VAL A 231 13.46 8.84 4.83
N LYS A 232 12.13 8.73 4.87
CA LYS A 232 11.21 9.74 4.39
C LYS A 232 10.31 10.18 5.54
N ALA A 233 10.27 11.47 5.79
CA ALA A 233 9.37 12.12 6.72
C ALA A 233 8.34 12.94 5.95
N GLU A 234 7.07 12.72 6.23
CA GLU A 234 5.95 13.50 5.69
C GLU A 234 5.17 14.12 6.85
N ARG A 235 5.06 15.43 6.84
CA ARG A 235 4.27 16.15 7.84
C ARG A 235 2.80 16.08 7.46
N GLY A 236 1.99 15.51 8.36
CA GLY A 236 0.54 15.55 8.24
C GLY A 236 -0.02 16.97 8.43
N GLY A 237 -1.24 17.19 7.95
CA GLY A 237 -2.00 18.41 8.26
C GLY A 237 -2.57 18.37 9.68
N SER A 238 -3.38 19.38 10.02
CA SER A 238 -3.94 19.56 11.38
C SER A 238 -4.78 18.38 11.90
N ALA A 239 -5.26 17.50 11.02
CA ALA A 239 -6.06 16.33 11.38
C ALA A 239 -5.40 15.00 10.96
N GLN A 240 -4.19 15.04 10.42
CA GLN A 240 -3.50 13.86 9.91
C GLN A 240 -2.19 13.65 10.67
N PRO A 241 -1.87 12.39 11.03
CA PRO A 241 -0.59 12.09 11.66
C PRO A 241 0.57 12.34 10.69
N HIS A 242 1.73 12.58 11.24
CA HIS A 242 2.98 12.55 10.48
C HIS A 242 3.33 11.12 10.11
N THR A 243 4.05 10.91 9.01
CA THR A 243 4.46 9.57 8.61
C THR A 243 5.96 9.46 8.45
N LEU A 244 6.51 8.33 8.87
CA LEU A 244 7.89 7.93 8.63
C LEU A 244 7.92 6.65 7.80
N SER A 245 8.76 6.62 6.78
CA SER A 245 9.04 5.43 5.98
C SER A 245 10.54 5.18 5.93
N PHE A 246 10.95 3.93 5.94
CA PHE A 246 12.36 3.55 6.04
C PHE A 246 12.73 2.45 5.05
N LEU A 247 13.99 2.47 4.61
CA LEU A 247 14.74 1.32 4.10
C LEU A 247 16.09 1.35 4.82
N ALA A 248 16.45 0.30 5.52
CA ALA A 248 17.69 0.24 6.27
C ALA A 248 18.31 -1.14 6.20
N LEU A 249 19.61 -1.22 5.99
CA LEU A 249 20.35 -2.42 6.29
C LEU A 249 20.28 -2.69 7.80
N PRO A 250 20.30 -3.98 8.22
CA PRO A 250 20.06 -4.35 9.61
C PRO A 250 21.21 -4.06 10.57
N GLU A 251 22.35 -3.64 10.05
CA GLU A 251 23.58 -3.45 10.84
C GLU A 251 23.43 -2.26 11.80
N GLN A 252 23.70 -2.50 13.08
CA GLN A 252 23.73 -1.47 14.11
C GLN A 252 24.98 -0.57 13.95
N PRO A 253 24.87 0.74 14.21
CA PRO A 253 23.74 1.46 14.84
C PRO A 253 22.73 2.08 13.84
N LEU A 254 22.80 1.75 12.56
CA LEU A 254 22.07 2.44 11.48
C LEU A 254 20.55 2.54 11.69
N PRO A 255 19.81 1.49 12.13
CA PRO A 255 18.37 1.61 12.37
C PRO A 255 18.02 2.66 13.43
N ASP A 256 18.80 2.74 14.50
CA ASP A 256 18.63 3.73 15.57
C ASP A 256 18.92 5.15 15.08
N GLU A 257 20.01 5.32 14.33
CA GLU A 257 20.40 6.60 13.73
C GLU A 257 19.34 7.11 12.74
N LEU A 258 18.79 6.21 11.89
CA LEU A 258 17.73 6.57 10.94
C LEU A 258 16.42 6.93 11.64
N ALA A 259 16.06 6.22 12.73
CA ALA A 259 14.87 6.55 13.49
C ALA A 259 14.99 7.95 14.13
N ASP A 260 16.14 8.28 14.72
CA ASP A 260 16.39 9.60 15.30
C ASP A 260 16.45 10.69 14.24
N LEU A 261 17.05 10.40 13.09
CA LEU A 261 17.09 11.32 11.96
C LEU A 261 15.67 11.61 11.45
N GLY A 262 14.85 10.57 11.24
CA GLY A 262 13.45 10.71 10.80
C GLY A 262 12.61 11.54 11.76
N LEU A 263 12.73 11.30 13.06
CA LEU A 263 12.06 12.08 14.10
C LEU A 263 12.59 13.53 14.13
N GLY A 264 13.88 13.73 13.87
CA GLY A 264 14.50 15.05 13.76
C GLY A 264 13.90 15.89 12.61
N LEU A 265 13.57 15.27 11.47
CA LEU A 265 12.93 15.94 10.34
C LEU A 265 11.50 16.39 10.67
N LEU A 266 10.84 15.74 11.63
CA LEU A 266 9.50 16.11 12.12
C LEU A 266 9.54 17.08 13.31
N HIS A 267 10.72 17.57 13.72
CA HIS A 267 10.87 18.42 14.90
C HIS A 267 9.94 19.64 14.86
N GLY A 268 9.29 19.93 15.98
CA GLY A 268 8.30 21.00 16.11
C GLY A 268 6.90 20.67 15.59
N ALA A 269 6.68 19.41 15.19
CA ALA A 269 5.35 18.92 14.82
C ALA A 269 4.66 18.31 16.06
N GLU A 270 3.47 18.82 16.38
CA GLU A 270 2.69 18.41 17.57
C GLU A 270 1.73 17.24 17.29
N SER A 271 1.71 16.71 16.07
CA SER A 271 0.82 15.64 15.69
C SER A 271 1.49 14.28 15.93
N PRO A 272 0.69 13.23 16.18
CA PRO A 272 1.20 11.87 16.32
C PRO A 272 1.95 11.41 15.08
N VAL A 273 2.83 10.44 15.25
CA VAL A 273 3.68 9.89 14.18
C VAL A 273 3.34 8.42 13.92
N TRP A 274 3.27 8.06 12.66
CA TRP A 274 3.05 6.70 12.19
C TRP A 274 4.19 6.19 11.34
N SER A 275 4.37 4.88 11.40
CA SER A 275 5.27 4.15 10.51
C SER A 275 4.65 2.80 10.17
N SER A 276 4.73 2.41 8.91
CA SER A 276 4.29 1.11 8.42
C SER A 276 5.52 0.30 8.04
N LEU A 277 5.78 -0.78 8.78
CA LEU A 277 6.96 -1.63 8.63
C LEU A 277 6.56 -3.08 8.43
N ARG A 278 7.30 -3.76 7.56
CA ARG A 278 7.13 -5.21 7.35
C ARG A 278 7.73 -5.99 8.51
N HIS A 279 7.19 -7.18 8.75
CA HIS A 279 7.70 -8.05 9.83
C HIS A 279 9.20 -8.39 9.72
N TYR A 280 9.76 -8.35 8.52
CA TYR A 280 11.18 -8.60 8.30
C TYR A 280 12.08 -7.37 8.58
N ASP A 281 11.48 -6.18 8.79
CA ASP A 281 12.19 -4.96 9.20
C ASP A 281 12.30 -4.87 10.73
N SER A 282 12.53 -6.01 11.40
CA SER A 282 12.48 -6.11 12.86
C SER A 282 13.39 -5.10 13.56
N HIS A 283 14.57 -4.82 13.00
CA HIS A 283 15.51 -3.84 13.58
C HIS A 283 14.95 -2.42 13.57
N MET A 284 14.23 -2.02 12.51
CA MET A 284 13.55 -0.74 12.48
C MET A 284 12.35 -0.69 13.43
N ILE A 285 11.62 -1.82 13.54
CA ILE A 285 10.52 -1.96 14.53
C ILE A 285 11.06 -1.78 15.95
N ASP A 286 12.17 -2.41 16.28
CA ASP A 286 12.77 -2.32 17.61
C ASP A 286 13.35 -0.92 17.88
N ALA A 287 13.99 -0.31 16.87
CA ALA A 287 14.48 1.06 16.95
C ALA A 287 13.35 2.07 17.23
N LEU A 288 12.20 1.92 16.57
CA LEU A 288 11.03 2.78 16.82
C LEU A 288 10.38 2.49 18.18
N ARG A 289 10.30 1.22 18.60
CA ARG A 289 9.79 0.86 19.94
C ARG A 289 10.60 1.51 21.05
N GLY A 290 11.93 1.53 20.91
CA GLY A 290 12.81 2.23 21.83
C GLY A 290 12.51 3.74 21.95
N ARG A 291 11.82 4.30 20.95
CA ARG A 291 11.41 5.73 20.87
C ARG A 291 9.95 5.98 21.23
N GLY A 292 9.30 4.98 21.84
CA GLY A 292 7.93 5.09 22.35
C GLY A 292 6.84 4.76 21.33
N PHE A 293 7.20 4.16 20.20
CA PHE A 293 6.18 3.61 19.30
C PHE A 293 5.63 2.29 19.84
N SER A 294 4.33 2.12 19.68
CA SER A 294 3.62 0.86 19.93
C SER A 294 2.97 0.35 18.64
N VAL A 295 2.74 -0.96 18.58
CA VAL A 295 2.00 -1.55 17.46
C VAL A 295 0.53 -1.22 17.63
N LEU A 296 0.00 -0.44 16.71
CA LEU A 296 -1.40 -0.07 16.64
C LEU A 296 -2.22 -1.17 15.98
N LEU A 297 -1.70 -1.73 14.89
CA LEU A 297 -2.40 -2.70 14.07
C LEU A 297 -1.40 -3.59 13.36
N THR A 298 -1.73 -4.88 13.26
CA THR A 298 -1.07 -5.83 12.36
C THR A 298 -1.99 -6.11 11.18
N GLN A 299 -1.45 -6.11 9.97
CA GLN A 299 -2.20 -6.44 8.77
C GLN A 299 -1.50 -7.52 7.94
N LEU A 300 -2.33 -8.36 7.34
CA LEU A 300 -1.90 -9.35 6.38
C LEU A 300 -1.88 -8.74 4.99
N LEU A 301 -0.82 -9.01 4.26
CA LEU A 301 -0.69 -8.63 2.88
C LEU A 301 -0.93 -9.85 2.01
N LEU A 302 -2.00 -9.78 1.24
CA LEU A 302 -2.39 -10.87 0.37
C LEU A 302 -2.21 -10.47 -1.09
N VAL A 303 -1.87 -11.44 -1.92
CA VAL A 303 -1.70 -11.28 -3.37
C VAL A 303 -2.43 -12.39 -4.12
N LYS A 304 -3.06 -12.03 -5.24
CA LYS A 304 -3.56 -12.95 -6.26
C LYS A 304 -2.83 -12.66 -7.57
N GLU A 305 -2.12 -13.65 -8.08
CA GLU A 305 -1.54 -13.60 -9.42
C GLU A 305 -2.62 -13.99 -10.43
N LEU A 306 -2.81 -13.15 -11.43
CA LEU A 306 -3.79 -13.37 -12.49
C LEU A 306 -3.10 -14.07 -13.65
N ALA A 307 -3.57 -15.26 -13.99
CA ALA A 307 -3.05 -16.01 -15.13
C ALA A 307 -3.44 -15.30 -16.43
N ILE A 308 -2.45 -14.85 -17.20
CA ILE A 308 -2.67 -14.37 -18.56
C ILE A 308 -2.71 -15.60 -19.45
N GLN A 309 -3.86 -15.85 -20.08
CA GLN A 309 -3.91 -16.82 -21.17
C GLN A 309 -3.08 -16.24 -22.33
N VAL A 310 -1.89 -16.79 -22.52
CA VAL A 310 -1.15 -16.57 -23.78
C VAL A 310 -1.95 -17.30 -24.85
N PRO A 311 -2.45 -16.63 -25.92
CA PRO A 311 -3.07 -17.34 -27.02
C PRO A 311 -2.07 -18.38 -27.51
N ALA A 312 -2.53 -19.65 -27.63
CA ALA A 312 -1.69 -20.67 -28.22
C ALA A 312 -1.26 -20.18 -29.60
N ALA A 313 0.04 -20.11 -29.84
CA ALA A 313 0.55 -19.75 -31.16
C ALA A 313 -0.12 -20.70 -32.15
N GLU A 314 -0.88 -20.16 -33.11
CA GLU A 314 -1.39 -20.94 -34.22
C GLU A 314 -0.20 -21.70 -34.82
N LYS A 315 -0.27 -23.02 -34.78
CA LYS A 315 0.73 -23.84 -35.47
C LYS A 315 0.65 -23.45 -36.95
N GLY A 316 1.59 -22.63 -37.38
CA GLY A 316 1.73 -22.26 -38.76
C GLY A 316 1.73 -23.53 -39.61
N LEU A 317 0.82 -23.61 -40.57
CA LEU A 317 0.77 -24.62 -41.60
C LEU A 317 2.17 -24.68 -42.24
N VAL A 318 2.87 -25.78 -42.01
CA VAL A 318 4.09 -26.11 -42.75
C VAL A 318 3.68 -26.28 -44.21
N PRO A 319 4.15 -25.46 -45.15
CA PRO A 319 3.85 -25.72 -46.55
C PRO A 319 4.60 -27.02 -46.94
N SER A 320 3.85 -28.04 -47.32
CA SER A 320 4.39 -29.24 -47.94
C SER A 320 4.86 -28.88 -49.34
N PHE A 321 6.14 -28.79 -49.53
CA PHE A 321 6.74 -28.84 -50.86
C PHE A 321 6.67 -30.25 -51.37
N GLY A 322 5.82 -30.47 -52.37
CA GLY A 322 5.84 -31.63 -53.27
C GLY A 322 6.77 -31.38 -54.44
#